data_5737fac5b09cf2df9b4a590752245122
#
_entry.id   5737fac5b09cf2df9b4a590752245122
#
_cell.length_a   1.000
_cell.length_b   1.000
_cell.length_c   1.000
_cell.angle_alpha   90.00
_cell.angle_beta   90.00
_cell.angle_gamma   90.00
#
_symmetry.space_group_name_H-M   'P 1'
#
loop_
_entity.id
_entity.type
_entity.pdbx_description
1 polymer ?
#
loop_
_entity_poly.entity_id
_entity_poly.type
_entity_poly.pdbx_seq_one_letter_code
_entity_poly.pdbx_strand_id
1 'polypeptide(L)'
;MTALFAGLTTLDVLHRLDHVPDPLLKVTSTDFTMAAGGPATNAAVTYAALSAASCALSDSDDEAGATSCALVPSESAAILLTALGEGPVSAFLAADLAAAGVRVLDATALSSSSTEAGQHPARPGQRNVAPASSRAGREPAVSSIIEHPSGRMVASTNARLDADTGRVAAELPERVGAVLIDGHNPALAQAALTLGVPEVDGDDPFAPLEARPPHPRILDGGSWKEWLTPLLGFVDIAVVSEDFAPPLMARPDGAQVAEFLRGFGITRTVRTRGDRSVQYWWDGASGEVPVDAVPDASTLGAGDAFHGAFTWAIERGGDSDPEGLIRFASAVAAVSVSSFGTRQWLASPSLVELVRGW
;
A
#
# COMPACT_ATOMS: atom_id res chain seq x y z
N MET A 1 -0.75 -9.95 16.27
CA MET A 1 -1.87 -10.02 15.30
C MET A 1 -1.29 -9.80 13.91
N THR A 2 -1.94 -10.26 12.86
CA THR A 2 -1.43 -10.24 11.47
C THR A 2 -2.34 -9.38 10.60
N ALA A 3 -1.79 -8.47 9.80
CA ALA A 3 -2.57 -7.71 8.82
C ALA A 3 -2.30 -8.21 7.39
N LEU A 4 -3.32 -8.11 6.52
CA LEU A 4 -3.26 -8.44 5.10
C LEU A 4 -3.24 -7.15 4.28
N PHE A 5 -2.21 -7.02 3.44
CA PHE A 5 -2.06 -5.95 2.47
C PHE A 5 -2.25 -6.53 1.08
N ALA A 6 -3.04 -5.89 0.23
CA ALA A 6 -3.28 -6.39 -1.12
C ALA A 6 -3.11 -5.29 -2.17
N GLY A 7 -2.20 -5.51 -3.11
CA GLY A 7 -1.96 -4.53 -4.14
C GLY A 7 -0.67 -4.70 -4.93
N LEU A 8 -0.14 -3.57 -5.38
CA LEU A 8 0.98 -3.47 -6.30
C LEU A 8 2.32 -3.69 -5.61
N THR A 9 3.16 -4.49 -6.27
CA THR A 9 4.61 -4.55 -5.99
C THR A 9 5.38 -4.12 -7.23
N THR A 10 6.35 -3.22 -7.05
CA THR A 10 7.23 -2.70 -8.09
C THR A 10 8.69 -2.89 -7.69
N LEU A 11 9.61 -2.86 -8.68
CA LEU A 11 11.00 -2.56 -8.37
C LEU A 11 11.19 -1.05 -8.45
N ASP A 12 11.51 -0.42 -7.33
CA ASP A 12 11.89 0.99 -7.31
C ASP A 12 13.40 1.12 -7.33
N VAL A 13 13.90 1.83 -8.34
CA VAL A 13 15.34 2.15 -8.55
C VAL A 13 15.49 3.65 -8.31
N LEU A 14 16.12 4.02 -7.21
CA LEU A 14 16.22 5.40 -6.75
C LEU A 14 17.64 5.94 -6.95
N HIS A 15 17.70 7.13 -7.51
CA HIS A 15 18.90 7.94 -7.59
C HIS A 15 18.67 9.29 -6.92
N ARG A 16 19.64 9.77 -6.16
CA ARG A 16 19.65 11.13 -5.61
C ARG A 16 20.67 11.97 -6.35
N LEU A 17 20.28 13.19 -6.68
CA LEU A 17 21.16 14.22 -7.26
C LEU A 17 21.17 15.43 -6.35
N ASP A 18 22.32 16.13 -6.31
CA ASP A 18 22.50 17.41 -5.59
C ASP A 18 22.09 18.64 -6.44
N HIS A 19 21.68 18.42 -7.68
CA HIS A 19 21.25 19.46 -8.62
C HIS A 19 20.11 18.96 -9.50
N VAL A 20 19.40 19.89 -10.15
CA VAL A 20 18.40 19.58 -11.17
C VAL A 20 19.12 19.06 -12.43
N PRO A 21 18.81 17.84 -12.90
CA PRO A 21 19.53 17.27 -14.05
C PRO A 21 19.22 18.01 -15.35
N ASP A 22 20.25 18.24 -16.15
CA ASP A 22 20.08 18.58 -17.55
C ASP A 22 19.78 17.30 -18.34
N PRO A 23 18.63 17.22 -19.03
CA PRO A 23 18.25 16.00 -19.77
C PRO A 23 19.16 15.66 -20.94
N LEU A 24 20.04 16.57 -21.35
CA LEU A 24 21.02 16.37 -22.44
C LEU A 24 22.39 15.88 -21.96
N LEU A 25 22.62 15.86 -20.65
CA LEU A 25 23.91 15.50 -20.07
C LEU A 25 23.79 14.21 -19.24
N LYS A 26 24.91 13.47 -19.22
CA LYS A 26 25.08 12.38 -18.26
C LYS A 26 25.29 12.96 -16.87
N VAL A 27 24.48 12.51 -15.90
CA VAL A 27 24.61 12.88 -14.49
C VAL A 27 25.14 11.72 -13.67
N THR A 28 25.78 12.03 -12.54
CA THR A 28 26.25 11.05 -11.57
C THR A 28 25.43 11.22 -10.29
N SER A 29 24.86 10.13 -9.81
CA SER A 29 24.11 10.12 -8.55
C SER A 29 25.01 10.33 -7.36
N THR A 30 24.56 11.09 -6.38
CA THR A 30 25.20 11.22 -5.06
C THR A 30 24.85 10.07 -4.14
N ASP A 31 23.68 9.44 -4.36
CA ASP A 31 23.23 8.26 -3.64
C ASP A 31 22.37 7.37 -4.55
N PHE A 32 22.28 6.07 -4.22
CA PHE A 32 21.56 5.07 -4.99
C PHE A 32 21.01 3.97 -4.09
N THR A 33 19.78 3.53 -4.36
CA THR A 33 19.21 2.36 -3.73
C THR A 33 18.16 1.67 -4.61
N MET A 34 17.91 0.39 -4.35
CA MET A 34 16.82 -0.38 -4.95
C MET A 34 16.04 -1.08 -3.85
N ALA A 35 14.73 -1.14 -3.98
CA ALA A 35 13.85 -1.84 -3.05
C ALA A 35 12.56 -2.29 -3.75
N ALA A 36 11.86 -3.22 -3.15
CA ALA A 36 10.46 -3.45 -3.48
C ALA A 36 9.65 -2.20 -3.12
N GLY A 37 8.84 -1.72 -4.04
CA GLY A 37 7.98 -0.55 -3.88
C GLY A 37 6.54 -0.87 -4.23
N GLY A 38 5.73 0.17 -4.28
CA GLY A 38 4.29 0.09 -4.45
C GLY A 38 3.54 0.36 -3.14
N PRO A 39 2.31 0.95 -3.20
CA PRO A 39 1.64 1.45 -2.00
C PRO A 39 1.39 0.35 -0.95
N ALA A 40 0.70 -0.74 -1.31
CA ALA A 40 0.45 -1.85 -0.39
C ALA A 40 1.75 -2.51 0.10
N THR A 41 2.78 -2.57 -0.74
CA THR A 41 4.09 -3.11 -0.41
C THR A 41 4.79 -2.29 0.67
N ASN A 42 4.93 -0.98 0.48
CA ASN A 42 5.57 -0.11 1.46
C ASN A 42 4.76 0.00 2.76
N ALA A 43 3.41 -0.04 2.67
CA ALA A 43 2.55 -0.10 3.84
C ALA A 43 2.77 -1.40 4.65
N ALA A 44 2.89 -2.56 3.98
CA ALA A 44 3.20 -3.83 4.63
C ALA A 44 4.57 -3.83 5.33
N VAL A 45 5.59 -3.27 4.67
CA VAL A 45 6.94 -3.11 5.25
C VAL A 45 6.90 -2.22 6.49
N THR A 46 6.18 -1.10 6.43
CA THR A 46 6.00 -0.20 7.59
C THR A 46 5.32 -0.90 8.75
N TYR A 47 4.24 -1.62 8.49
CA TYR A 47 3.52 -2.38 9.49
C TYR A 47 4.40 -3.47 10.13
N ALA A 48 5.19 -4.19 9.32
CA ALA A 48 6.13 -5.20 9.81
C ALA A 48 7.17 -4.59 10.75
N ALA A 49 7.75 -3.44 10.37
CA ALA A 49 8.74 -2.74 11.19
C ALA A 49 8.18 -2.27 12.53
N LEU A 50 6.96 -1.68 12.53
CA LEU A 50 6.28 -1.27 13.76
C LEU A 50 5.96 -2.47 14.67
N SER A 51 5.55 -3.59 14.08
CA SER A 51 5.27 -4.83 14.82
C SER A 51 6.54 -5.40 15.43
N ALA A 52 7.66 -5.38 14.72
CA ALA A 52 8.96 -5.81 15.26
C ALA A 52 9.43 -4.89 16.40
N ALA A 53 9.27 -3.57 16.27
CA ALA A 53 9.60 -2.62 17.33
C ALA A 53 8.73 -2.84 18.58
N SER A 54 7.42 -3.09 18.40
CA SER A 54 6.50 -3.40 19.51
C SER A 54 6.89 -4.70 20.24
N CYS A 55 7.31 -5.73 19.50
CA CYS A 55 7.79 -6.98 20.05
C CYS A 55 9.05 -6.78 20.90
N ALA A 56 10.02 -6.05 20.37
CA ALA A 56 11.28 -5.78 21.07
C ALA A 56 11.08 -5.01 22.39
N LEU A 57 10.07 -4.15 22.48
CA LEU A 57 9.70 -3.46 23.70
C LEU A 57 9.08 -4.42 24.73
N SER A 58 8.21 -5.32 24.31
CA SER A 58 7.60 -6.31 25.21
C SER A 58 8.64 -7.26 25.82
N ASP A 59 9.64 -7.68 25.03
CA ASP A 59 10.73 -8.56 25.52
C ASP A 59 11.67 -7.85 26.51
N SER A 60 11.78 -6.51 26.45
CA SER A 60 12.62 -5.73 27.37
C SER A 60 11.99 -5.54 28.77
N ASP A 61 10.66 -5.59 28.86
CA ASP A 61 9.92 -5.40 30.11
C ASP A 61 9.74 -6.71 30.91
N ASP A 62 9.93 -7.87 30.27
CA ASP A 62 9.82 -9.20 30.88
C ASP A 62 11.19 -9.79 31.24
N GLU A 63 11.85 -9.29 32.32
CA GLU A 63 13.05 -9.93 32.90
C GLU A 63 12.77 -11.32 33.55
N ALA A 64 11.53 -11.81 33.55
CA ALA A 64 11.13 -13.00 34.30
C ALA A 64 10.29 -14.03 33.53
N GLY A 65 10.58 -14.28 32.26
CA GLY A 65 9.90 -15.38 31.55
C GLY A 65 9.82 -15.19 30.04
N ALA A 66 10.98 -15.13 29.39
CA ALA A 66 11.08 -14.95 27.97
C ALA A 66 10.36 -16.05 27.16
N THR A 67 9.13 -15.80 26.79
CA THR A 67 8.60 -16.35 25.54
C THR A 67 9.11 -15.41 24.45
N SER A 68 10.30 -15.72 23.91
CA SER A 68 10.92 -14.97 22.81
C SER A 68 9.88 -14.69 21.73
N CYS A 69 9.61 -13.42 21.48
CA CYS A 69 8.80 -12.94 20.35
C CYS A 69 9.57 -13.09 19.01
N ALA A 70 10.44 -14.08 18.92
CA ALA A 70 11.05 -14.51 17.67
C ALA A 70 9.91 -15.01 16.77
N LEU A 71 9.38 -14.11 15.93
CA LEU A 71 8.43 -14.47 14.88
C LEU A 71 9.09 -15.58 14.05
N VAL A 72 8.57 -16.80 14.20
CA VAL A 72 8.90 -17.86 13.25
C VAL A 72 8.53 -17.36 11.87
N PRO A 73 9.28 -17.63 10.80
CA PRO A 73 8.98 -17.15 9.44
C PRO A 73 7.56 -17.46 8.95
N SER A 74 6.86 -18.41 9.59
CA SER A 74 5.45 -18.72 9.32
C SER A 74 4.45 -17.78 9.99
N GLU A 75 4.87 -16.88 10.90
CA GLU A 75 4.01 -15.99 11.69
C GLU A 75 4.35 -14.50 11.47
N SER A 76 4.71 -14.12 10.24
CA SER A 76 4.93 -12.71 9.91
C SER A 76 3.72 -11.86 10.28
N ALA A 77 3.95 -10.72 10.94
CA ALA A 77 2.89 -9.78 11.30
C ALA A 77 2.23 -9.15 10.08
N ALA A 78 2.95 -9.04 8.95
CA ALA A 78 2.45 -8.50 7.68
C ALA A 78 2.44 -9.57 6.59
N ILE A 79 1.29 -9.74 5.95
CA ILE A 79 1.12 -10.57 4.75
C ILE A 79 0.82 -9.66 3.58
N LEU A 80 1.56 -9.82 2.47
CA LEU A 80 1.33 -9.08 1.23
C LEU A 80 0.81 -10.03 0.16
N LEU A 81 -0.45 -9.82 -0.25
CA LEU A 81 -1.08 -10.46 -1.39
C LEU A 81 -0.81 -9.62 -2.64
N THR A 82 -0.01 -10.12 -3.55
CA THR A 82 0.45 -9.37 -4.73
C THR A 82 0.70 -10.29 -5.92
N ALA A 83 1.07 -9.72 -7.06
CA ALA A 83 1.60 -10.44 -8.21
C ALA A 83 3.03 -9.96 -8.45
N LEU A 84 4.02 -10.84 -8.22
CA LEU A 84 5.44 -10.54 -8.40
C LEU A 84 5.92 -10.79 -9.83
N GLY A 85 5.25 -11.66 -10.57
CA GLY A 85 5.71 -12.10 -11.88
C GLY A 85 6.83 -13.13 -11.81
N GLU A 86 7.61 -13.21 -12.87
CA GLU A 86 8.68 -14.20 -13.03
C GLU A 86 10.02 -13.53 -13.33
N GLY A 87 11.10 -14.18 -12.97
CA GLY A 87 12.45 -13.78 -13.34
C GLY A 87 13.28 -13.16 -12.24
N PRO A 88 14.47 -12.60 -12.59
CA PRO A 88 15.41 -12.08 -11.59
C PRO A 88 14.88 -10.92 -10.75
N VAL A 89 14.05 -10.06 -11.35
CA VAL A 89 13.43 -8.92 -10.64
C VAL A 89 12.48 -9.44 -9.58
N SER A 90 11.62 -10.41 -9.91
CA SER A 90 10.69 -11.03 -8.96
C SER A 90 11.43 -11.71 -7.81
N ALA A 91 12.53 -12.40 -8.09
CA ALA A 91 13.36 -13.01 -7.05
C ALA A 91 13.98 -11.97 -6.11
N PHE A 92 14.44 -10.83 -6.65
CA PHE A 92 14.93 -9.70 -5.86
C PHE A 92 13.83 -9.14 -4.95
N LEU A 93 12.64 -8.90 -5.50
CA LEU A 93 11.50 -8.36 -4.75
C LEU A 93 11.10 -9.29 -3.59
N ALA A 94 11.01 -10.60 -3.86
CA ALA A 94 10.70 -11.58 -2.82
C ALA A 94 11.75 -11.59 -1.70
N ALA A 95 13.04 -11.50 -2.05
CA ALA A 95 14.13 -11.46 -1.07
C ALA A 95 14.12 -10.16 -0.24
N ASP A 96 13.90 -9.00 -0.86
CA ASP A 96 13.81 -7.71 -0.17
C ASP A 96 12.65 -7.69 0.83
N LEU A 97 11.48 -8.19 0.42
CA LEU A 97 10.28 -8.27 1.27
C LEU A 97 10.47 -9.26 2.44
N ALA A 98 11.07 -10.40 2.18
CA ALA A 98 11.39 -11.36 3.24
C ALA A 98 12.37 -10.77 4.27
N ALA A 99 13.39 -10.03 3.81
CA ALA A 99 14.33 -9.32 4.67
C ALA A 99 13.66 -8.21 5.50
N ALA A 100 12.58 -7.61 4.97
CA ALA A 100 11.77 -6.64 5.68
C ALA A 100 10.70 -7.27 6.61
N GLY A 101 10.67 -8.60 6.76
CA GLY A 101 9.73 -9.30 7.63
C GLY A 101 8.31 -9.43 7.06
N VAL A 102 8.13 -9.27 5.76
CA VAL A 102 6.85 -9.40 5.07
C VAL A 102 6.72 -10.79 4.43
N ARG A 103 5.64 -11.50 4.75
CA ARG A 103 5.28 -12.75 4.08
C ARG A 103 4.55 -12.42 2.78
N VAL A 104 5.05 -12.91 1.65
CA VAL A 104 4.43 -12.70 0.34
C VAL A 104 3.55 -13.88 -0.05
N LEU A 105 2.33 -13.58 -0.50
CA LEU A 105 1.45 -14.49 -1.21
C LEU A 105 1.42 -14.06 -2.69
N ASP A 106 2.16 -14.77 -3.53
CA ASP A 106 2.31 -14.44 -4.94
C ASP A 106 1.18 -15.07 -5.78
N ALA A 107 0.20 -14.25 -6.10
CA ALA A 107 -0.95 -14.61 -6.91
C ALA A 107 -0.71 -14.35 -8.42
N THR A 108 0.52 -14.30 -8.91
CA THR A 108 0.79 -14.13 -10.34
C THR A 108 0.05 -15.19 -11.16
N ALA A 109 -0.78 -14.78 -12.13
CA ALA A 109 -1.46 -15.70 -13.00
C ALA A 109 -0.47 -16.45 -13.89
N LEU A 110 -0.57 -17.78 -13.95
CA LEU A 110 0.21 -18.57 -14.89
C LEU A 110 -0.33 -18.33 -16.30
N SER A 111 0.56 -18.01 -17.24
CA SER A 111 0.15 -17.94 -18.64
C SER A 111 -0.38 -19.30 -19.06
N SER A 112 -1.69 -19.42 -19.29
CA SER A 112 -2.19 -20.48 -20.14
C SER A 112 -1.54 -20.27 -21.50
N SER A 113 -0.84 -21.25 -22.00
CA SER A 113 -0.37 -21.31 -23.40
C SER A 113 -1.59 -21.46 -24.31
N SER A 114 -2.42 -20.43 -24.42
CA SER A 114 -3.53 -20.37 -25.35
C SER A 114 -3.05 -19.72 -26.63
N THR A 115 -2.72 -20.55 -27.57
CA THR A 115 -2.85 -20.32 -28.99
C THR A 115 -4.26 -19.85 -29.31
N GLU A 116 -4.47 -18.53 -29.33
CA GLU A 116 -5.53 -17.88 -30.10
C GLU A 116 -5.31 -16.36 -30.08
N ALA A 117 -4.35 -15.91 -30.90
CA ALA A 117 -4.32 -14.53 -31.33
C ALA A 117 -5.49 -14.34 -32.31
N GLY A 118 -6.60 -13.83 -31.82
CA GLY A 118 -7.68 -13.31 -32.62
C GLY A 118 -7.16 -12.12 -33.45
N GLN A 119 -6.87 -12.38 -34.73
CA GLN A 119 -6.51 -11.36 -35.68
C GLN A 119 -7.75 -10.47 -35.97
N HIS A 120 -7.81 -9.31 -35.30
CA HIS A 120 -8.66 -8.24 -35.82
C HIS A 120 -7.93 -7.54 -36.98
N PRO A 121 -8.59 -7.37 -38.15
CA PRO A 121 -7.97 -6.68 -39.28
C PRO A 121 -7.71 -5.21 -38.96
N ALA A 122 -6.47 -4.80 -39.16
CA ALA A 122 -6.01 -3.43 -38.94
C ALA A 122 -6.75 -2.44 -39.87
N ARG A 123 -7.21 -1.33 -39.32
CA ARG A 123 -7.73 -0.20 -40.12
C ARG A 123 -6.57 0.51 -40.83
N PRO A 124 -6.73 0.92 -42.10
CA PRO A 124 -5.69 1.64 -42.84
C PRO A 124 -5.41 2.99 -42.19
N GLY A 125 -4.13 3.25 -41.85
CA GLY A 125 -3.66 4.57 -41.38
C GLY A 125 -3.16 4.66 -39.95
N GLN A 126 -3.31 3.62 -39.10
CA GLN A 126 -2.65 3.57 -37.80
C GLN A 126 -1.27 2.89 -37.93
N ARG A 127 -0.21 3.59 -37.52
CA ARG A 127 1.08 2.96 -37.31
C ARG A 127 0.89 1.92 -36.19
N ASN A 128 0.93 0.64 -36.54
CA ASN A 128 1.08 -0.43 -35.56
C ASN A 128 2.41 -0.22 -34.85
N VAL A 129 2.39 0.43 -33.70
CA VAL A 129 3.41 0.17 -32.68
C VAL A 129 3.06 -1.24 -32.20
N ALA A 130 3.84 -2.22 -32.62
CA ALA A 130 3.71 -3.58 -32.11
C ALA A 130 3.68 -3.50 -30.59
N PRO A 131 2.73 -4.18 -29.89
CA PRO A 131 2.80 -4.27 -28.44
C PRO A 131 4.17 -4.84 -28.12
N ALA A 132 4.87 -4.20 -27.21
CA ALA A 132 6.14 -4.68 -26.70
C ALA A 132 5.95 -6.17 -26.37
N SER A 133 6.84 -6.98 -26.93
CA SER A 133 6.78 -8.42 -27.04
C SER A 133 6.21 -9.13 -25.80
N SER A 134 5.69 -10.34 -25.98
CA SER A 134 5.13 -11.30 -25.02
C SER A 134 5.91 -11.55 -23.71
N ARG A 135 7.03 -10.88 -23.48
CA ARG A 135 7.77 -10.78 -22.23
C ARG A 135 7.20 -9.75 -21.26
N ALA A 136 6.58 -8.66 -21.74
CA ALA A 136 6.08 -7.55 -20.91
C ALA A 136 4.93 -7.96 -19.97
N GLY A 137 4.29 -9.11 -20.16
CA GLY A 137 3.21 -9.60 -19.31
C GLY A 137 3.65 -10.49 -18.14
N ARG A 138 4.96 -10.68 -17.92
CA ARG A 138 5.47 -11.57 -16.87
C ARG A 138 6.44 -10.87 -15.90
N GLU A 139 6.92 -9.71 -16.23
CA GLU A 139 7.86 -8.97 -15.39
C GLU A 139 7.11 -7.93 -14.54
N PRO A 140 7.49 -7.75 -13.27
CA PRO A 140 6.89 -6.73 -12.43
C PRO A 140 7.14 -5.32 -12.96
N ALA A 141 6.38 -4.35 -12.47
CA ALA A 141 6.65 -2.96 -12.79
C ALA A 141 8.02 -2.53 -12.25
N VAL A 142 8.72 -1.70 -13.04
CA VAL A 142 9.99 -1.10 -12.65
C VAL A 142 9.82 0.42 -12.72
N SER A 143 10.14 1.11 -11.63
CA SER A 143 10.14 2.56 -11.53
C SER A 143 11.56 3.06 -11.37
N SER A 144 12.03 3.87 -12.32
CA SER A 144 13.28 4.63 -12.19
C SER A 144 12.94 6.00 -11.61
N ILE A 145 13.48 6.32 -10.45
CA ILE A 145 13.15 7.52 -9.69
C ILE A 145 14.40 8.34 -9.49
N ILE A 146 14.33 9.60 -9.85
CA ILE A 146 15.42 10.57 -9.66
C ILE A 146 14.92 11.66 -8.73
N GLU A 147 15.47 11.71 -7.52
CA GLU A 147 15.27 12.82 -6.58
C GLU A 147 16.32 13.91 -6.82
N HIS A 148 15.89 15.16 -6.81
CA HIS A 148 16.73 16.34 -6.91
C HIS A 148 16.14 17.51 -6.10
N PRO A 149 16.87 18.60 -5.81
CA PRO A 149 16.41 19.66 -4.90
C PRO A 149 15.08 20.32 -5.24
N SER A 150 14.64 20.27 -6.50
CA SER A 150 13.36 20.86 -6.93
C SER A 150 12.21 19.84 -7.00
N GLY A 151 12.43 18.57 -6.60
CA GLY A 151 11.40 17.53 -6.64
C GLY A 151 11.91 16.17 -7.11
N ARG A 152 11.07 15.41 -7.78
CA ARG A 152 11.42 14.09 -8.30
C ARG A 152 10.88 13.87 -9.71
N MET A 153 11.61 13.09 -10.49
CA MET A 153 11.18 12.56 -11.77
C MET A 153 11.00 11.04 -11.64
N VAL A 154 9.90 10.54 -12.17
CA VAL A 154 9.57 9.10 -12.13
C VAL A 154 9.28 8.61 -13.54
N ALA A 155 9.98 7.55 -13.96
CA ALA A 155 9.68 6.80 -15.17
C ALA A 155 9.34 5.37 -14.77
N SER A 156 8.08 4.96 -14.95
CA SER A 156 7.62 3.62 -14.63
C SER A 156 7.19 2.87 -15.87
N THR A 157 7.50 1.57 -15.93
CA THR A 157 6.95 0.68 -16.96
C THR A 157 5.43 0.52 -16.81
N ASN A 158 4.90 0.85 -15.63
CA ASN A 158 3.49 0.75 -15.31
C ASN A 158 2.89 -0.63 -15.63
N ALA A 159 3.73 -1.66 -15.57
CA ALA A 159 3.33 -3.03 -15.86
C ALA A 159 2.27 -3.47 -14.84
N ARG A 160 1.23 -4.08 -15.34
CA ARG A 160 0.18 -4.69 -14.51
C ARG A 160 0.19 -6.16 -14.78
N LEU A 161 0.48 -6.93 -13.74
CA LEU A 161 0.42 -8.37 -13.80
C LEU A 161 -1.00 -8.83 -13.51
N ASP A 162 -1.47 -9.80 -14.29
CA ASP A 162 -2.71 -10.48 -13.98
C ASP A 162 -2.53 -11.34 -12.73
N ALA A 163 -3.54 -11.33 -11.87
CA ALA A 163 -3.55 -12.10 -10.64
C ALA A 163 -4.61 -13.20 -10.68
N ASP A 164 -4.23 -14.38 -10.22
CA ASP A 164 -5.10 -15.51 -9.96
C ASP A 164 -5.03 -15.83 -8.46
N THR A 165 -5.96 -15.31 -7.71
CA THR A 165 -6.03 -15.48 -6.25
C THR A 165 -6.40 -16.88 -5.81
N GLY A 166 -6.98 -17.70 -6.72
CA GLY A 166 -7.25 -19.11 -6.48
C GLY A 166 -5.99 -19.92 -6.18
N ARG A 167 -4.84 -19.48 -6.72
CA ARG A 167 -3.54 -20.15 -6.49
C ARG A 167 -3.04 -20.06 -5.05
N VAL A 168 -3.40 -19.02 -4.35
CA VAL A 168 -2.97 -18.76 -2.96
C VAL A 168 -4.12 -18.84 -1.96
N ALA A 169 -5.31 -19.25 -2.40
CA ALA A 169 -6.50 -19.30 -1.56
C ALA A 169 -6.30 -20.12 -0.28
N ALA A 170 -5.61 -21.27 -0.38
CA ALA A 170 -5.30 -22.13 0.76
C ALA A 170 -4.23 -21.55 1.71
N GLU A 171 -3.50 -20.52 1.28
CA GLU A 171 -2.46 -19.86 2.05
C GLU A 171 -2.93 -18.57 2.71
N LEU A 172 -4.12 -18.06 2.30
CA LEU A 172 -4.74 -16.92 2.95
C LEU A 172 -5.06 -17.25 4.40
N PRO A 173 -4.81 -16.32 5.33
CA PRO A 173 -5.09 -16.55 6.74
C PRO A 173 -6.61 -16.62 6.97
N GLU A 174 -7.05 -17.48 7.88
CA GLU A 174 -8.47 -17.54 8.27
C GLU A 174 -8.92 -16.26 8.99
N ARG A 175 -8.00 -15.59 9.69
CA ARG A 175 -8.26 -14.37 10.46
C ARG A 175 -7.10 -13.40 10.31
N VAL A 176 -7.46 -12.13 10.22
CA VAL A 176 -6.53 -10.99 10.22
C VAL A 176 -7.04 -9.92 11.18
N GLY A 177 -6.14 -9.07 11.65
CA GLY A 177 -6.47 -7.93 12.49
C GLY A 177 -6.90 -6.72 11.67
N ALA A 178 -6.42 -6.59 10.43
CA ALA A 178 -6.81 -5.55 9.48
C ALA A 178 -6.54 -5.98 8.04
N VAL A 179 -7.23 -5.36 7.10
CA VAL A 179 -7.00 -5.49 5.66
C VAL A 179 -6.75 -4.10 5.08
N LEU A 180 -5.70 -3.97 4.24
CA LEU A 180 -5.47 -2.76 3.45
C LEU A 180 -5.36 -3.11 1.97
N ILE A 181 -6.05 -2.34 1.12
CA ILE A 181 -5.96 -2.44 -0.35
C ILE A 181 -5.47 -1.11 -0.93
N ASP A 182 -4.63 -1.15 -1.98
CA ASP A 182 -4.10 0.06 -2.64
C ASP A 182 -4.80 0.44 -3.94
N GLY A 183 -5.82 -0.31 -4.31
CA GLY A 183 -6.57 -0.01 -5.52
C GLY A 183 -5.79 -0.20 -6.84
N HIS A 184 -4.71 -0.97 -6.90
CA HIS A 184 -3.95 -1.20 -8.13
C HIS A 184 -4.33 -2.49 -8.88
N ASN A 185 -4.85 -3.50 -8.19
CA ASN A 185 -5.28 -4.76 -8.79
C ASN A 185 -6.66 -5.19 -8.29
N PRO A 186 -7.70 -5.22 -9.16
CA PRO A 186 -9.07 -5.56 -8.76
C PRO A 186 -9.21 -6.94 -8.13
N ALA A 187 -8.55 -7.96 -8.69
CA ALA A 187 -8.67 -9.33 -8.20
C ALA A 187 -8.06 -9.49 -6.80
N LEU A 188 -6.88 -8.89 -6.55
CA LEU A 188 -6.25 -8.89 -5.24
C LEU A 188 -7.09 -8.14 -4.22
N ALA A 189 -7.60 -6.96 -4.60
CA ALA A 189 -8.44 -6.14 -3.72
C ALA A 189 -9.73 -6.87 -3.35
N GLN A 190 -10.39 -7.50 -4.32
CA GLN A 190 -11.62 -8.27 -4.06
C GLN A 190 -11.36 -9.42 -3.11
N ALA A 191 -10.32 -10.24 -3.36
CA ALA A 191 -9.99 -11.38 -2.49
C ALA A 191 -9.69 -10.94 -1.05
N ALA A 192 -8.96 -9.83 -0.89
CA ALA A 192 -8.65 -9.30 0.44
C ALA A 192 -9.88 -8.75 1.17
N LEU A 193 -10.72 -7.97 0.48
CA LEU A 193 -11.93 -7.35 1.06
C LEU A 193 -13.01 -8.37 1.43
N THR A 194 -13.05 -9.52 0.76
CA THR A 194 -14.02 -10.59 1.05
C THR A 194 -13.50 -11.62 2.05
N LEU A 195 -12.26 -11.47 2.52
CA LEU A 195 -11.70 -12.37 3.53
C LEU A 195 -12.54 -12.33 4.82
N GLY A 196 -12.94 -13.52 5.29
CA GLY A 196 -13.73 -13.65 6.52
C GLY A 196 -15.19 -13.17 6.41
N VAL A 197 -15.64 -12.78 5.22
CA VAL A 197 -17.08 -12.57 4.97
C VAL A 197 -17.76 -13.94 4.95
N PRO A 198 -18.77 -14.18 5.79
CA PRO A 198 -19.48 -15.46 5.79
C PRO A 198 -20.09 -15.75 4.43
N GLU A 199 -20.05 -17.00 3.99
CA GLU A 199 -20.88 -17.43 2.87
C GLU A 199 -22.35 -17.26 3.27
N VAL A 200 -23.08 -16.48 2.49
CA VAL A 200 -24.49 -16.23 2.73
C VAL A 200 -25.29 -17.20 1.88
N ASP A 201 -25.91 -18.18 2.53
CA ASP A 201 -26.91 -19.04 1.91
C ASP A 201 -28.17 -18.22 1.64
N GLY A 202 -28.43 -17.90 0.38
CA GLY A 202 -29.67 -17.22 0.00
C GLY A 202 -29.59 -16.47 -1.33
N ASP A 203 -30.76 -16.17 -1.88
CA ASP A 203 -30.92 -15.43 -3.15
C ASP A 203 -30.77 -13.91 -2.98
N ASP A 204 -30.34 -13.41 -1.81
CA ASP A 204 -30.14 -11.97 -1.58
C ASP A 204 -28.74 -11.52 -2.07
N PRO A 205 -28.64 -10.80 -3.19
CA PRO A 205 -27.36 -10.35 -3.73
C PRO A 205 -26.68 -9.27 -2.86
N PHE A 206 -27.38 -8.70 -1.88
CA PHE A 206 -26.85 -7.66 -0.98
C PHE A 206 -26.35 -8.24 0.35
N ALA A 207 -26.76 -9.45 0.71
CA ALA A 207 -26.38 -10.09 1.96
C ALA A 207 -24.85 -10.14 2.20
N PRO A 208 -23.97 -10.36 1.17
CA PRO A 208 -22.52 -10.27 1.35
C PRO A 208 -22.04 -8.87 1.70
N LEU A 209 -22.74 -7.81 1.28
CA LEU A 209 -22.40 -6.42 1.61
C LEU A 209 -22.78 -6.06 3.05
N GLU A 210 -23.80 -6.72 3.61
CA GLU A 210 -24.25 -6.53 4.98
C GLU A 210 -23.39 -7.33 5.98
N ALA A 211 -22.84 -8.46 5.53
CA ALA A 211 -21.96 -9.30 6.35
C ALA A 211 -20.59 -8.63 6.52
N ARG A 212 -20.34 -8.05 7.69
CA ARG A 212 -19.07 -7.40 8.02
C ARG A 212 -18.13 -8.37 8.75
N PRO A 213 -16.89 -8.56 8.28
CA PRO A 213 -15.89 -9.29 9.04
C PRO A 213 -15.50 -8.50 10.30
N PRO A 214 -14.91 -9.16 11.32
CA PRO A 214 -14.57 -8.50 12.59
C PRO A 214 -13.35 -7.57 12.50
N HIS A 215 -12.68 -7.50 11.33
CA HIS A 215 -11.50 -6.67 11.10
C HIS A 215 -11.81 -5.48 10.19
N PRO A 216 -11.17 -4.32 10.39
CA PRO A 216 -11.34 -3.16 9.53
C PRO A 216 -10.73 -3.40 8.13
N ARG A 217 -11.42 -2.92 7.11
CA ARG A 217 -11.01 -2.94 5.70
C ARG A 217 -10.71 -1.52 5.24
N ILE A 218 -9.45 -1.26 4.94
CA ILE A 218 -8.90 0.06 4.69
C ILE A 218 -8.58 0.21 3.20
N LEU A 219 -9.02 1.31 2.60
CA LEU A 219 -8.62 1.72 1.25
C LEU A 219 -7.47 2.73 1.35
N ASP A 220 -6.34 2.42 0.73
CA ASP A 220 -5.35 3.41 0.29
C ASP A 220 -5.79 4.00 -1.04
N GLY A 221 -6.32 5.22 -0.98
CA GLY A 221 -6.86 5.94 -2.11
C GLY A 221 -5.91 7.02 -2.63
N GLY A 222 -4.80 6.66 -3.28
CA GLY A 222 -3.89 7.64 -3.90
C GLY A 222 -4.58 8.42 -5.02
N SER A 223 -5.06 7.75 -6.06
CA SER A 223 -5.83 8.34 -7.15
C SER A 223 -7.05 7.50 -7.46
N TRP A 224 -8.12 8.15 -7.95
CA TRP A 224 -9.33 7.44 -8.34
C TRP A 224 -9.07 6.42 -9.47
N LYS A 225 -9.70 5.27 -9.34
CA LYS A 225 -9.74 4.23 -10.37
C LYS A 225 -11.18 3.75 -10.55
N GLU A 226 -11.68 3.71 -11.79
CA GLU A 226 -13.10 3.42 -12.08
C GLU A 226 -13.57 2.07 -11.52
N TRP A 227 -12.72 1.07 -11.49
CA TRP A 227 -13.03 -0.27 -10.99
C TRP A 227 -13.14 -0.35 -9.46
N LEU A 228 -12.79 0.71 -8.72
CA LEU A 228 -13.02 0.77 -7.26
C LEU A 228 -14.51 0.82 -6.89
N THR A 229 -15.34 1.41 -7.76
CA THR A 229 -16.77 1.63 -7.45
C THR A 229 -17.48 0.40 -6.89
N PRO A 230 -17.43 -0.79 -7.51
CA PRO A 230 -18.11 -1.97 -6.98
C PRO A 230 -17.51 -2.50 -5.66
N LEU A 231 -16.29 -2.12 -5.32
CA LEU A 231 -15.60 -2.57 -4.12
C LEU A 231 -15.79 -1.63 -2.92
N LEU A 232 -16.21 -0.38 -3.14
CA LEU A 232 -16.35 0.61 -2.05
C LEU A 232 -17.33 0.14 -0.97
N GLY A 233 -18.38 -0.60 -1.31
CA GLY A 233 -19.33 -1.16 -0.33
C GLY A 233 -18.70 -2.14 0.67
N PHE A 234 -17.51 -2.67 0.39
CA PHE A 234 -16.77 -3.55 1.30
C PHE A 234 -15.74 -2.79 2.16
N VAL A 235 -15.48 -1.51 1.89
CA VAL A 235 -14.51 -0.70 2.62
C VAL A 235 -15.15 -0.11 3.87
N ASP A 236 -14.42 -0.13 5.00
CA ASP A 236 -14.86 0.45 6.27
C ASP A 236 -14.23 1.84 6.50
N ILE A 237 -12.98 2.00 6.08
CA ILE A 237 -12.20 3.24 6.27
C ILE A 237 -11.51 3.59 4.95
N ALA A 238 -11.66 4.83 4.49
CA ALA A 238 -10.94 5.33 3.33
C ALA A 238 -9.87 6.33 3.77
N VAL A 239 -8.60 6.01 3.52
CA VAL A 239 -7.48 6.93 3.68
C VAL A 239 -7.05 7.35 2.28
N VAL A 240 -7.36 8.58 1.91
CA VAL A 240 -7.20 9.07 0.53
C VAL A 240 -6.25 10.25 0.46
N SER A 241 -5.59 10.42 -0.69
CA SER A 241 -4.78 11.62 -0.93
C SER A 241 -5.65 12.80 -1.44
N GLU A 242 -5.06 13.98 -1.52
CA GLU A 242 -5.73 15.12 -2.16
C GLU A 242 -6.00 14.93 -3.67
N ASP A 243 -5.26 14.01 -4.30
CA ASP A 243 -5.43 13.67 -5.72
C ASP A 243 -6.56 12.66 -5.98
N PHE A 244 -7.20 12.16 -4.92
CA PHE A 244 -8.33 11.25 -5.04
C PHE A 244 -9.57 12.03 -5.50
N ALA A 245 -9.85 11.95 -6.79
CA ALA A 245 -10.95 12.66 -7.44
C ALA A 245 -11.98 11.66 -8.02
N PRO A 246 -13.09 11.40 -7.32
CA PRO A 246 -14.19 10.58 -7.83
C PRO A 246 -14.77 11.10 -9.14
N PRO A 247 -15.52 10.27 -9.89
CA PRO A 247 -16.11 10.69 -11.17
C PRO A 247 -16.92 11.97 -11.05
N LEU A 248 -16.84 12.82 -12.08
CA LEU A 248 -17.52 14.12 -12.18
C LEU A 248 -17.00 15.20 -11.20
N MET A 249 -15.94 14.93 -10.44
CA MET A 249 -15.31 15.87 -9.54
C MET A 249 -13.90 16.23 -10.05
N ALA A 250 -13.74 17.38 -10.69
CA ALA A 250 -12.44 17.76 -11.27
C ALA A 250 -11.37 18.10 -10.20
N ARG A 251 -11.78 18.75 -9.12
CA ARG A 251 -10.93 19.12 -7.97
C ARG A 251 -11.80 19.16 -6.71
N PRO A 252 -12.18 17.99 -6.17
CA PRO A 252 -13.05 17.96 -5.00
C PRO A 252 -12.31 18.50 -3.77
N ASP A 253 -13.05 19.21 -2.92
CA ASP A 253 -12.60 19.42 -1.56
C ASP A 253 -12.79 18.15 -0.73
N GLY A 254 -12.26 18.14 0.50
CA GLY A 254 -12.33 16.95 1.34
C GLY A 254 -13.74 16.57 1.77
N ALA A 255 -14.62 17.55 1.99
CA ALA A 255 -16.00 17.29 2.38
C ALA A 255 -16.81 16.64 1.24
N GLN A 256 -16.56 17.05 0.00
CA GLN A 256 -17.17 16.44 -1.17
C GLN A 256 -16.73 14.99 -1.35
N VAL A 257 -15.43 14.68 -1.11
CA VAL A 257 -14.92 13.31 -1.16
C VAL A 257 -15.53 12.46 -0.06
N ALA A 258 -15.58 12.97 1.18
CA ALA A 258 -16.16 12.26 2.32
C ALA A 258 -17.66 11.99 2.11
N GLU A 259 -18.40 12.95 1.54
CA GLU A 259 -19.82 12.77 1.22
C GLU A 259 -20.04 11.71 0.13
N PHE A 260 -19.20 11.71 -0.91
CA PHE A 260 -19.23 10.68 -1.95
C PHE A 260 -19.00 9.29 -1.36
N LEU A 261 -17.98 9.13 -0.52
CA LEU A 261 -17.64 7.86 0.13
C LEU A 261 -18.74 7.41 1.11
N ARG A 262 -19.38 8.37 1.80
CA ARG A 262 -20.53 8.08 2.67
C ARG A 262 -21.71 7.48 1.90
N GLY A 263 -21.88 7.83 0.61
CA GLY A 263 -22.87 7.21 -0.26
C GLY A 263 -22.68 5.70 -0.45
N PHE A 264 -21.50 5.17 -0.16
CA PHE A 264 -21.17 3.73 -0.16
C PHE A 264 -21.15 3.12 1.25
N GLY A 265 -21.52 3.88 2.28
CA GLY A 265 -21.52 3.44 3.67
C GLY A 265 -20.18 3.65 4.40
N ILE A 266 -19.21 4.33 3.78
CA ILE A 266 -17.91 4.64 4.39
C ILE A 266 -18.07 5.92 5.21
N THR A 267 -18.22 5.79 6.53
CA THR A 267 -18.37 6.93 7.46
C THR A 267 -17.06 7.44 8.01
N ARG A 268 -15.96 6.75 7.74
CA ARG A 268 -14.62 7.04 8.22
C ARG A 268 -13.68 7.35 7.06
N THR A 269 -13.38 8.64 6.87
CA THR A 269 -12.52 9.12 5.78
C THR A 269 -11.40 9.97 6.36
N VAL A 270 -10.16 9.69 5.95
CA VAL A 270 -8.97 10.50 6.24
C VAL A 270 -8.42 10.99 4.90
N ARG A 271 -8.04 12.27 4.82
CA ARG A 271 -7.47 12.87 3.60
C ARG A 271 -6.12 13.49 3.87
N THR A 272 -5.07 12.88 3.33
CA THR A 272 -3.70 13.39 3.39
C THR A 272 -3.46 14.45 2.32
N ARG A 273 -2.62 15.45 2.62
CA ARG A 273 -2.36 16.61 1.76
C ARG A 273 -0.88 17.01 1.75
N GLY A 274 0.01 16.02 1.74
CA GLY A 274 1.46 16.23 1.80
C GLY A 274 1.89 16.81 3.15
N ASP A 275 2.51 17.98 3.14
CA ASP A 275 2.98 18.73 4.31
C ASP A 275 1.91 19.59 4.99
N ARG A 276 0.68 19.58 4.48
CA ARG A 276 -0.46 20.29 5.07
C ARG A 276 -1.22 19.39 6.04
N SER A 277 -2.01 20.01 6.93
CA SER A 277 -2.88 19.30 7.89
C SER A 277 -3.67 18.17 7.22
N VAL A 278 -3.73 17.01 7.88
CA VAL A 278 -4.56 15.88 7.48
C VAL A 278 -6.00 16.16 7.91
N GLN A 279 -6.93 16.03 6.98
CA GLN A 279 -8.37 16.18 7.24
C GLN A 279 -9.00 14.84 7.60
N TYR A 280 -10.02 14.84 8.45
CA TYR A 280 -10.79 13.63 8.75
C TYR A 280 -12.28 13.91 8.88
N TRP A 281 -13.07 12.88 8.51
CA TRP A 281 -14.50 12.73 8.74
C TRP A 281 -14.68 11.35 9.36
N TRP A 282 -15.19 11.29 10.58
CA TRP A 282 -15.19 10.08 11.37
C TRP A 282 -16.47 9.95 12.18
N ASP A 283 -17.39 9.07 11.72
CA ASP A 283 -18.65 8.77 12.39
C ASP A 283 -19.47 10.02 12.79
N GLY A 284 -19.48 11.03 11.92
CA GLY A 284 -20.22 12.28 12.10
C GLY A 284 -19.39 13.43 12.69
N ALA A 285 -18.21 13.18 13.25
CA ALA A 285 -17.23 14.21 13.61
C ALA A 285 -16.34 14.56 12.41
N SER A 286 -15.72 15.74 12.42
CA SER A 286 -14.70 16.13 11.44
C SER A 286 -13.71 17.10 12.04
N GLY A 287 -12.50 17.12 11.49
CA GLY A 287 -11.45 18.03 11.94
C GLY A 287 -10.21 17.98 11.04
N GLU A 288 -9.17 18.64 11.52
CA GLU A 288 -7.85 18.66 10.88
C GLU A 288 -6.75 18.43 11.92
N VAL A 289 -5.78 17.60 11.58
CA VAL A 289 -4.60 17.34 12.39
C VAL A 289 -3.39 17.95 11.70
N PRO A 290 -2.66 18.87 12.35
CA PRO A 290 -1.46 19.46 11.77
C PRO A 290 -0.36 18.40 11.56
N VAL A 291 0.47 18.62 10.55
CA VAL A 291 1.63 17.80 10.22
C VAL A 291 2.89 18.61 10.44
N ASP A 292 3.88 18.03 11.09
CA ASP A 292 5.19 18.66 11.25
C ASP A 292 5.99 18.59 9.96
N ALA A 293 6.50 19.72 9.49
CA ALA A 293 7.33 19.78 8.30
C ALA A 293 8.70 19.17 8.57
N VAL A 294 9.15 18.30 7.66
CA VAL A 294 10.50 17.72 7.69
C VAL A 294 11.36 18.43 6.64
N PRO A 295 12.41 19.15 7.05
CA PRO A 295 13.33 19.78 6.11
C PRO A 295 14.04 18.71 5.24
N ASP A 296 14.32 19.06 3.97
CA ASP A 296 15.04 18.21 3.03
C ASP A 296 14.48 16.77 2.89
N ALA A 297 13.18 16.62 3.08
CA ALA A 297 12.49 15.33 3.08
C ALA A 297 12.60 14.58 1.74
N SER A 298 12.92 13.28 1.81
CA SER A 298 12.74 12.33 0.72
C SER A 298 11.30 11.83 0.75
N THR A 299 10.41 12.46 -0.02
CA THR A 299 8.96 12.24 0.11
C THR A 299 8.44 10.95 -0.53
N LEU A 300 9.33 10.12 -1.08
CA LEU A 300 8.93 8.83 -1.66
C LEU A 300 8.46 7.87 -0.57
N GLY A 301 7.26 7.32 -0.74
CA GLY A 301 6.68 6.34 0.19
C GLY A 301 6.13 6.93 1.49
N ALA A 302 6.11 8.27 1.66
CA ALA A 302 5.54 8.92 2.86
C ALA A 302 4.07 8.54 3.08
N GLY A 303 3.26 8.56 2.02
CA GLY A 303 1.86 8.13 2.06
C GLY A 303 1.73 6.67 2.44
N ASP A 304 2.58 5.82 1.87
CA ASP A 304 2.57 4.38 2.13
C ASP A 304 2.97 4.09 3.58
N ALA A 305 3.95 4.81 4.13
CA ALA A 305 4.35 4.74 5.53
C ALA A 305 3.21 5.19 6.46
N PHE A 306 2.50 6.26 6.10
CA PHE A 306 1.29 6.68 6.79
C PHE A 306 0.24 5.57 6.81
N HIS A 307 -0.06 4.96 5.66
CA HIS A 307 -1.05 3.89 5.54
C HIS A 307 -0.67 2.63 6.35
N GLY A 308 0.61 2.24 6.33
CA GLY A 308 1.10 1.12 7.13
C GLY A 308 0.99 1.36 8.63
N ALA A 309 1.37 2.57 9.09
CA ALA A 309 1.25 2.99 10.48
C ALA A 309 -0.21 3.14 10.92
N PHE A 310 -1.06 3.71 10.07
CA PHE A 310 -2.49 3.81 10.30
C PHE A 310 -3.12 2.43 10.48
N THR A 311 -2.78 1.46 9.62
CA THR A 311 -3.26 0.07 9.71
C THR A 311 -2.79 -0.60 10.99
N TRP A 312 -1.55 -0.35 11.39
CA TRP A 312 -0.98 -0.90 12.62
C TRP A 312 -1.69 -0.36 13.88
N ALA A 313 -1.98 0.92 13.91
CA ALA A 313 -2.58 1.60 15.05
C ALA A 313 -4.10 1.31 15.17
N ILE A 314 -4.83 1.26 14.04
CA ILE A 314 -6.27 0.96 14.03
C ILE A 314 -6.56 -0.44 14.55
N GLU A 315 -5.72 -1.43 14.19
CA GLU A 315 -5.82 -2.81 14.68
C GLU A 315 -5.67 -2.90 16.20
N ARG A 316 -4.97 -1.95 16.80
CA ARG A 316 -4.68 -1.88 18.24
C ARG A 316 -5.65 -0.98 19.02
N GLY A 317 -6.81 -0.69 18.44
CA GLY A 317 -7.89 0.05 19.10
C GLY A 317 -7.82 1.58 18.89
N GLY A 318 -7.05 2.05 17.91
CA GLY A 318 -6.96 3.47 17.57
C GLY A 318 -8.23 4.08 16.98
N ASP A 319 -9.28 3.29 16.75
CA ASP A 319 -10.54 3.74 16.14
C ASP A 319 -11.37 4.68 17.02
N SER A 320 -11.14 4.71 18.32
CA SER A 320 -11.81 5.61 19.27
C SER A 320 -11.21 7.01 19.33
N ASP A 321 -9.97 7.20 18.86
CA ASP A 321 -9.28 8.50 18.81
C ASP A 321 -8.69 8.76 17.41
N PRO A 322 -9.49 9.25 16.46
CA PRO A 322 -9.02 9.51 15.11
C PRO A 322 -7.89 10.53 15.02
N GLU A 323 -7.84 11.50 15.95
CA GLU A 323 -6.75 12.49 15.96
C GLU A 323 -5.43 11.87 16.43
N GLY A 324 -5.43 11.07 17.50
CA GLY A 324 -4.27 10.34 17.98
C GLY A 324 -3.76 9.37 16.92
N LEU A 325 -4.66 8.63 16.28
CA LEU A 325 -4.36 7.73 15.16
C LEU A 325 -3.66 8.46 14.01
N ILE A 326 -4.18 9.61 13.58
CA ILE A 326 -3.60 10.42 12.51
C ILE A 326 -2.25 11.02 12.93
N ARG A 327 -2.11 11.51 14.18
CA ARG A 327 -0.82 12.02 14.70
C ARG A 327 0.25 10.93 14.68
N PHE A 328 -0.07 9.73 15.14
CA PHE A 328 0.85 8.61 15.13
C PHE A 328 1.27 8.26 13.69
N ALA A 329 0.33 8.08 12.78
CA ALA A 329 0.62 7.76 11.38
C ALA A 329 1.45 8.86 10.69
N SER A 330 1.16 10.14 10.97
CA SER A 330 1.93 11.29 10.47
C SER A 330 3.35 11.32 11.03
N ALA A 331 3.54 10.99 12.31
CA ALA A 331 4.87 10.93 12.93
C ALA A 331 5.73 9.81 12.32
N VAL A 332 5.16 8.63 12.05
CA VAL A 332 5.85 7.54 11.34
C VAL A 332 6.21 7.96 9.93
N ALA A 333 5.28 8.61 9.20
CA ALA A 333 5.56 9.15 7.88
C ALA A 333 6.68 10.20 7.91
N ALA A 334 6.74 11.06 8.94
CA ALA A 334 7.83 12.02 9.13
C ALA A 334 9.19 11.33 9.35
N VAL A 335 9.23 10.24 10.12
CA VAL A 335 10.44 9.41 10.25
C VAL A 335 10.83 8.81 8.90
N SER A 336 9.87 8.33 8.11
CA SER A 336 10.16 7.70 6.82
C SER A 336 10.83 8.64 5.82
N VAL A 337 10.47 9.92 5.82
CA VAL A 337 11.03 10.92 4.90
C VAL A 337 12.33 11.54 5.37
N SER A 338 12.81 11.22 6.57
CA SER A 338 14.05 11.75 7.14
C SER A 338 15.33 11.11 6.56
N SER A 339 15.20 10.04 5.78
CA SER A 339 16.31 9.35 5.13
C SER A 339 16.03 9.08 3.66
N PHE A 340 17.08 8.76 2.89
CA PHE A 340 16.96 8.44 1.48
C PHE A 340 16.44 7.02 1.27
N GLY A 341 15.42 6.88 0.41
CA GLY A 341 14.81 5.61 0.06
C GLY A 341 13.85 5.06 1.11
N THR A 342 13.24 3.91 0.81
CA THR A 342 12.11 3.38 1.57
C THR A 342 12.50 2.33 2.62
N ARG A 343 13.80 2.17 2.92
CA ARG A 343 14.28 1.12 3.86
C ARG A 343 15.15 1.64 5.00
N GLN A 344 15.96 2.69 4.80
CA GLN A 344 16.93 3.14 5.82
C GLN A 344 16.26 3.56 7.13
N TRP A 345 15.13 4.22 7.07
CA TRP A 345 14.39 4.71 8.23
C TRP A 345 13.82 3.60 9.13
N LEU A 346 13.66 2.36 8.62
CA LEU A 346 13.13 1.23 9.38
C LEU A 346 14.00 0.88 10.60
N ALA A 347 15.28 1.21 10.55
CA ALA A 347 16.21 1.04 11.66
C ALA A 347 16.33 2.27 12.58
N SER A 348 15.49 3.31 12.38
CA SER A 348 15.54 4.53 13.18
C SER A 348 15.12 4.27 14.63
N PRO A 349 15.91 4.71 15.63
CA PRO A 349 15.48 4.66 17.03
C PRO A 349 14.16 5.40 17.29
N SER A 350 13.87 6.45 16.52
CA SER A 350 12.62 7.21 16.61
C SER A 350 11.39 6.34 16.37
N LEU A 351 11.50 5.27 15.57
CA LEU A 351 10.40 4.34 15.35
C LEU A 351 10.01 3.60 16.63
N VAL A 352 11.02 3.13 17.39
CA VAL A 352 10.81 2.46 18.69
C VAL A 352 10.19 3.42 19.70
N GLU A 353 10.64 4.67 19.72
CA GLU A 353 10.08 5.71 20.60
C GLU A 353 8.60 6.00 20.30
N LEU A 354 8.23 6.08 19.02
CA LEU A 354 6.84 6.25 18.60
C LEU A 354 5.96 5.08 19.04
N VAL A 355 6.44 3.85 18.88
CA VAL A 355 5.71 2.64 19.30
C VAL A 355 5.54 2.60 20.81
N ARG A 356 6.56 3.04 21.58
CA ARG A 356 6.46 3.11 23.05
C ARG A 356 5.45 4.15 23.53
N GLY A 357 5.26 5.23 22.78
CA GLY A 357 4.33 6.31 23.10
C GLY A 357 2.89 6.04 22.67
N TRP A 358 2.65 5.03 21.85
CA TRP A 358 1.32 4.59 21.41
C TRP A 358 0.69 3.65 22.44
#